data_a8280c2a6966d2911c11c9b75b61756c
#
_entry.id   a8280c2a6966d2911c11c9b75b61756c
#
_cell.length_a   1.000
_cell.length_b   1.000
_cell.length_c   1.000
_cell.angle_alpha   90.00
_cell.angle_beta   90.00
_cell.angle_gamma   90.00
#
_symmetry.space_group_name_H-M   'P 1'
#
loop_
_entity.id
_entity.type
_entity.pdbx_description
1 polymer ?
#
loop_
_entity_poly.entity_id
_entity_poly.type
_entity_poly.pdbx_seq_one_letter_code
_entity_poly.pdbx_strand_id
1 'polypeptide(L)'
;GFEENGRYRANFFSSMGKKCAVIRVIKNEIPSLKELGLPEKLSERVLNRKGLSLIVGKTGSGKSTSLASIAKDILMKEKVHLITLEDPVEFSYYGLKGELTQRELGTDFAGFERGIHDALRQSPDFLMIGEIRTLGALKAAISAAEAGHGIIGSIHSMGAARTLTRMLSMFQEQEKEFVRFQLS
;
A
#
# COMPACT_ATOMS: atom_id res chain seq x y z
N GLY A 1 -13.70 22.15 -18.24
CA GLY A 1 -13.58 22.80 -16.94
C GLY A 1 -13.02 21.83 -15.95
N PHE A 2 -12.16 22.29 -15.04
CA PHE A 2 -11.71 21.49 -13.91
C PHE A 2 -12.86 21.43 -12.91
N GLU A 3 -13.15 20.25 -12.34
CA GLU A 3 -14.12 20.12 -11.26
C GLU A 3 -13.63 20.94 -10.04
N GLU A 4 -14.50 21.73 -9.43
CA GLU A 4 -14.15 22.65 -8.32
C GLU A 4 -13.50 21.98 -7.10
N ASN A 5 -13.59 20.66 -6.96
CA ASN A 5 -12.98 19.86 -5.86
C ASN A 5 -12.09 18.73 -6.35
N GLY A 6 -11.59 18.79 -7.59
CA GLY A 6 -10.72 17.77 -8.15
C GLY A 6 -9.30 17.83 -7.57
N ARG A 7 -8.72 16.66 -7.24
CA ARG A 7 -7.29 16.53 -6.90
C ARG A 7 -6.50 16.26 -8.18
N TYR A 8 -5.35 16.93 -8.31
CA TYR A 8 -4.50 16.84 -9.50
C TYR A 8 -3.05 16.65 -9.06
N ARG A 9 -2.33 15.78 -9.77
CA ARG A 9 -0.87 15.66 -9.68
C ARG A 9 -0.27 16.33 -10.88
N ALA A 10 0.51 17.39 -10.66
CA ALA A 10 1.21 18.12 -11.72
C ALA A 10 2.72 17.91 -11.62
N ASN A 11 3.35 17.57 -12.74
CA ASN A 11 4.80 17.56 -12.90
C ASN A 11 5.20 18.68 -13.86
N PHE A 12 5.96 19.65 -13.37
CA PHE A 12 6.49 20.76 -14.15
C PHE A 12 7.93 20.48 -14.55
N PHE A 13 8.26 20.67 -15.81
CA PHE A 13 9.60 20.44 -16.34
C PHE A 13 9.92 21.40 -17.49
N SER A 14 11.17 21.43 -17.93
CA SER A 14 11.59 22.21 -19.09
C SER A 14 11.97 21.27 -20.23
N SER A 15 11.51 21.58 -21.46
CA SER A 15 11.86 20.87 -22.67
C SER A 15 12.14 21.87 -23.77
N MET A 16 13.30 21.78 -24.41
CA MET A 16 13.75 22.69 -25.48
C MET A 16 13.60 24.19 -25.10
N GLY A 17 13.95 24.54 -23.85
CA GLY A 17 13.84 25.91 -23.32
C GLY A 17 12.41 26.36 -22.95
N LYS A 18 11.39 25.55 -23.19
CA LYS A 18 9.98 25.86 -22.87
C LYS A 18 9.56 25.21 -21.55
N LYS A 19 8.71 25.91 -20.79
CA LYS A 19 8.05 25.35 -19.59
C LYS A 19 6.93 24.43 -20.01
N CYS A 20 6.94 23.21 -19.49
CA CYS A 20 5.96 22.15 -19.76
C CYS A 20 5.36 21.64 -18.46
N ALA A 21 4.15 21.09 -18.53
CA ALA A 21 3.51 20.41 -17.43
C ALA A 21 2.79 19.14 -17.91
N VAL A 22 2.86 18.09 -17.11
CA VAL A 22 1.98 16.92 -17.24
C VAL A 22 1.07 16.89 -16.02
N ILE A 23 -0.24 16.92 -16.25
CA ILE A 23 -1.25 16.94 -15.20
C ILE A 23 -2.04 15.64 -15.26
N ARG A 24 -2.10 14.92 -14.12
CA ARG A 24 -2.93 13.73 -13.94
C ARG A 24 -4.10 14.07 -13.01
N VAL A 25 -5.30 13.80 -13.46
CA VAL A 25 -6.51 13.87 -12.63
C VAL A 25 -6.50 12.68 -11.66
N ILE A 26 -6.68 12.93 -10.37
CA ILE A 26 -6.80 11.91 -9.34
C ILE A 26 -8.29 11.66 -9.12
N LYS A 27 -8.74 10.42 -9.33
CA LYS A 27 -10.12 10.04 -9.11
C LYS A 27 -10.40 9.99 -7.60
N ASN A 28 -11.48 10.64 -7.17
CA ASN A 28 -11.88 10.66 -5.76
C ASN A 28 -12.62 9.40 -5.32
N GLU A 29 -13.22 8.67 -6.25
CA GLU A 29 -14.02 7.48 -5.94
C GLU A 29 -13.15 6.21 -5.94
N ILE A 30 -13.24 5.47 -4.84
CA ILE A 30 -12.62 4.16 -4.70
C ILE A 30 -13.68 3.13 -5.16
N PRO A 31 -13.42 2.38 -6.25
CA PRO A 31 -14.34 1.34 -6.71
C PRO A 31 -14.46 0.22 -5.68
N SER A 32 -15.58 -0.48 -5.66
CA SER A 32 -15.78 -1.69 -4.86
C SER A 32 -14.95 -2.86 -5.40
N LEU A 33 -14.72 -3.88 -4.54
CA LEU A 33 -14.05 -5.13 -4.97
C LEU A 33 -14.78 -5.77 -6.15
N LYS A 34 -16.11 -5.75 -6.14
CA LYS A 34 -16.96 -6.29 -7.22
C LYS A 34 -16.74 -5.56 -8.55
N GLU A 35 -16.71 -4.24 -8.55
CA GLU A 35 -16.45 -3.42 -9.75
C GLU A 35 -15.04 -3.67 -10.32
N LEU A 36 -14.08 -4.05 -9.48
CA LEU A 36 -12.74 -4.45 -9.89
C LEU A 36 -12.66 -5.91 -10.35
N GLY A 37 -13.75 -6.68 -10.29
CA GLY A 37 -13.73 -8.13 -10.58
C GLY A 37 -12.95 -8.94 -9.54
N LEU A 38 -12.73 -8.40 -8.34
CA LEU A 38 -12.06 -9.09 -7.25
C LEU A 38 -13.07 -9.83 -6.36
N PRO A 39 -12.68 -10.97 -5.74
CA PRO A 39 -13.55 -11.69 -4.82
C PRO A 39 -13.99 -10.80 -3.65
N GLU A 40 -15.28 -10.70 -3.39
CA GLU A 40 -15.83 -9.89 -2.29
C GLU A 40 -15.34 -10.35 -0.90
N LYS A 41 -14.99 -11.63 -0.76
CA LYS A 41 -14.40 -12.19 0.48
C LYS A 41 -12.91 -11.87 0.67
N LEU A 42 -12.31 -11.08 -0.23
CA LEU A 42 -10.88 -10.79 -0.14
C LEU A 42 -10.54 -9.98 1.12
N SER A 43 -11.35 -8.98 1.44
CA SER A 43 -11.20 -8.18 2.67
C SER A 43 -11.37 -9.02 3.94
N GLU A 44 -12.33 -9.93 3.97
CA GLU A 44 -12.54 -10.87 5.09
C GLU A 44 -11.34 -11.79 5.29
N ARG A 45 -10.72 -12.25 4.20
CA ARG A 45 -9.50 -13.07 4.28
C ARG A 45 -8.33 -12.27 4.85
N VAL A 46 -8.20 -11.01 4.48
CA VAL A 46 -7.16 -10.11 5.04
C VAL A 46 -7.41 -9.85 6.52
N LEU A 47 -8.66 -9.58 6.90
CA LEU A 47 -9.06 -9.36 8.29
C LEU A 47 -8.77 -10.57 9.19
N ASN A 48 -9.14 -11.77 8.73
CA ASN A 48 -9.04 -12.99 9.53
C ASN A 48 -7.63 -13.59 9.57
N ARG A 49 -6.73 -13.15 8.67
CA ARG A 49 -5.35 -13.62 8.59
C ARG A 49 -4.42 -12.44 8.78
N LYS A 50 -4.16 -12.09 10.04
CA LYS A 50 -3.05 -11.18 10.36
C LYS A 50 -1.76 -11.76 9.76
N GLY A 51 -0.86 -10.89 9.36
CA GLY A 51 0.35 -11.25 8.63
C GLY A 51 0.52 -10.38 7.39
N LEU A 52 1.37 -10.80 6.45
CA LEU A 52 1.72 -10.03 5.25
C LEU A 52 0.87 -10.44 4.05
N SER A 53 -0.02 -9.54 3.61
CA SER A 53 -0.82 -9.67 2.38
C SER A 53 -0.28 -8.76 1.28
N LEU A 54 0.04 -9.32 0.11
CA LEU A 54 0.68 -8.58 -0.97
C LEU A 54 -0.16 -8.56 -2.25
N ILE A 55 -0.39 -7.38 -2.79
CA ILE A 55 -0.90 -7.17 -4.15
C ILE A 55 0.28 -7.01 -5.10
N VAL A 56 0.37 -7.89 -6.09
CA VAL A 56 1.51 -7.92 -7.00
C VAL A 56 1.08 -7.67 -8.45
N GLY A 57 1.94 -6.99 -9.19
CA GLY A 57 1.68 -6.67 -10.60
C GLY A 57 2.62 -5.59 -11.11
N LYS A 58 2.63 -5.39 -12.44
CA LYS A 58 3.39 -4.30 -13.09
C LYS A 58 2.76 -2.93 -12.83
N THR A 59 3.49 -1.87 -13.17
CA THR A 59 2.96 -0.49 -13.11
C THR A 59 1.69 -0.39 -13.96
N GLY A 60 0.69 0.31 -13.44
CA GLY A 60 -0.59 0.50 -14.13
C GLY A 60 -1.53 -0.71 -14.11
N SER A 61 -1.22 -1.78 -13.38
CA SER A 61 -2.09 -2.97 -13.27
C SER A 61 -3.24 -2.83 -12.26
N GLY A 62 -3.38 -1.67 -11.62
CA GLY A 62 -4.44 -1.42 -10.63
C GLY A 62 -4.09 -1.79 -9.18
N LYS A 63 -2.81 -1.99 -8.82
CA LYS A 63 -2.40 -2.34 -7.45
C LYS A 63 -2.90 -1.35 -6.40
N SER A 64 -2.62 -0.05 -6.58
CA SER A 64 -3.06 0.99 -5.64
C SER A 64 -4.58 1.05 -5.53
N THR A 65 -5.29 0.89 -6.65
CA THR A 65 -6.76 0.84 -6.67
C THR A 65 -7.29 -0.37 -5.91
N SER A 66 -6.67 -1.55 -6.09
CA SER A 66 -7.04 -2.77 -5.36
C SER A 66 -6.76 -2.64 -3.86
N LEU A 67 -5.60 -2.08 -3.47
CA LEU A 67 -5.29 -1.80 -2.07
C LEU A 67 -6.33 -0.85 -1.45
N ALA A 68 -6.64 0.25 -2.14
CA ALA A 68 -7.64 1.21 -1.67
C ALA A 68 -9.02 0.57 -1.52
N SER A 69 -9.42 -0.28 -2.46
CA SER A 69 -10.70 -0.99 -2.41
C SER A 69 -10.78 -1.97 -1.24
N ILE A 70 -9.71 -2.74 -0.97
CA ILE A 70 -9.62 -3.63 0.19
C ILE A 70 -9.69 -2.83 1.49
N ALA A 71 -8.88 -1.76 1.61
CA ALA A 71 -8.85 -0.91 2.78
C ALA A 71 -10.21 -0.27 3.06
N LYS A 72 -10.89 0.26 2.03
CA LYS A 72 -12.24 0.83 2.13
C LYS A 72 -13.23 -0.22 2.62
N ASP A 73 -13.24 -1.41 2.04
CA ASP A 73 -14.18 -2.47 2.39
C ASP A 73 -14.00 -2.92 3.85
N ILE A 74 -12.74 -3.05 4.31
CA ILE A 74 -12.40 -3.33 5.72
C ILE A 74 -12.95 -2.23 6.64
N LEU A 75 -12.62 -0.96 6.35
CA LEU A 75 -13.00 0.18 7.17
C LEU A 75 -14.51 0.45 7.19
N MET A 76 -15.24 0.03 6.16
CA MET A 76 -16.71 0.13 6.13
C MET A 76 -17.38 -0.96 6.96
N LYS A 77 -16.77 -2.12 7.09
CA LYS A 77 -17.34 -3.27 7.80
C LYS A 77 -16.98 -3.28 9.27
N GLU A 78 -15.73 -2.94 9.61
CA GLU A 78 -15.14 -3.16 10.91
C GLU A 78 -14.66 -1.84 11.57
N LYS A 79 -14.67 -1.84 12.91
CA LYS A 79 -14.13 -0.76 13.73
C LYS A 79 -12.65 -1.02 14.03
N VAL A 80 -11.83 -0.91 13.02
CA VAL A 80 -10.37 -1.10 13.10
C VAL A 80 -9.65 0.22 12.84
N HIS A 81 -8.45 0.37 13.39
CA HIS A 81 -7.54 1.45 13.06
C HIS A 81 -6.59 1.01 11.95
N LEU A 82 -6.72 1.62 10.79
CA LEU A 82 -5.87 1.39 9.62
C LEU A 82 -4.98 2.60 9.39
N ILE A 83 -3.66 2.40 9.34
CA ILE A 83 -2.69 3.43 8.94
C ILE A 83 -2.24 3.13 7.53
N THR A 84 -2.15 4.16 6.66
CA THR A 84 -1.58 4.03 5.33
C THR A 84 -0.28 4.81 5.20
N LEU A 85 0.70 4.23 4.52
CA LEU A 85 1.95 4.86 4.11
C LEU A 85 2.00 4.88 2.59
N GLU A 86 1.91 6.05 1.97
CA GLU A 86 1.69 6.21 0.52
C GLU A 86 2.68 7.18 -0.12
N ASP A 87 2.92 7.04 -1.43
CA ASP A 87 3.82 7.89 -2.24
C ASP A 87 3.24 8.15 -3.64
N PRO A 88 2.39 9.18 -3.78
CA PRO A 88 1.64 9.95 -2.78
C PRO A 88 0.31 9.28 -2.37
N VAL A 89 -0.47 9.94 -1.48
CA VAL A 89 -1.86 9.57 -1.20
C VAL A 89 -2.70 9.75 -2.46
N GLU A 90 -3.23 8.65 -3.01
CA GLU A 90 -4.01 8.67 -4.27
C GLU A 90 -5.52 8.79 -4.03
N PHE A 91 -6.05 8.23 -2.94
CA PHE A 91 -7.48 8.15 -2.69
C PHE A 91 -7.87 8.81 -1.37
N SER A 92 -9.09 9.37 -1.34
CA SER A 92 -9.73 9.83 -0.11
C SER A 92 -10.85 8.87 0.27
N TYR A 93 -11.01 8.59 1.54
CA TYR A 93 -12.00 7.65 2.05
C TYR A 93 -13.10 8.37 2.80
N TYR A 94 -14.36 7.95 2.61
CA TYR A 94 -15.53 8.54 3.24
C TYR A 94 -16.47 7.47 3.76
N GLY A 95 -17.28 7.81 4.75
CA GLY A 95 -18.34 6.95 5.30
C GLY A 95 -17.81 5.72 6.05
N LEU A 96 -16.66 5.84 6.71
CA LEU A 96 -16.00 4.74 7.39
C LEU A 96 -16.63 4.46 8.77
N LYS A 97 -16.59 3.21 9.20
CA LYS A 97 -16.85 2.79 10.58
C LYS A 97 -15.55 2.74 11.40
N GLY A 98 -14.46 2.34 10.75
CA GLY A 98 -13.13 2.30 11.33
C GLY A 98 -12.44 3.65 11.31
N GLU A 99 -11.27 3.71 11.94
CA GLU A 99 -10.38 4.88 11.97
C GLU A 99 -9.32 4.75 10.89
N LEU A 100 -9.05 5.85 10.18
CA LEU A 100 -8.03 5.91 9.13
C LEU A 100 -7.04 7.03 9.39
N THR A 101 -5.75 6.68 9.37
CA THR A 101 -4.65 7.63 9.38
C THR A 101 -3.85 7.50 8.09
N GLN A 102 -4.01 8.45 7.15
CA GLN A 102 -3.25 8.48 5.90
C GLN A 102 -1.98 9.32 6.07
N ARG A 103 -0.84 8.77 5.63
CA ARG A 103 0.45 9.45 5.72
C ARG A 103 1.15 9.42 4.35
N GLU A 104 1.67 10.57 3.92
CA GLU A 104 2.33 10.76 2.64
C GLU A 104 3.85 10.86 2.79
N LEU A 105 4.59 10.16 1.95
CA LEU A 105 6.05 10.23 1.90
C LEU A 105 6.52 11.65 1.56
N GLY A 106 7.50 12.14 2.30
CA GLY A 106 8.06 13.48 2.12
C GLY A 106 7.28 14.59 2.84
N THR A 107 6.02 14.35 3.21
CA THR A 107 5.19 15.29 3.98
C THR A 107 5.06 14.82 5.44
N ASP A 108 4.62 13.57 5.64
CA ASP A 108 4.27 13.03 6.96
C ASP A 108 5.30 12.04 7.48
N PHE A 109 6.12 11.47 6.59
CA PHE A 109 7.24 10.58 6.96
C PHE A 109 8.36 10.66 5.92
N ALA A 110 9.61 10.40 6.37
CA ALA A 110 10.81 10.58 5.54
C ALA A 110 11.21 9.34 4.72
N GLY A 111 10.68 8.16 5.05
CA GLY A 111 11.00 6.91 4.37
C GLY A 111 10.18 5.74 4.91
N PHE A 112 9.88 4.76 4.05
CA PHE A 112 8.95 3.67 4.38
C PHE A 112 9.40 2.83 5.57
N GLU A 113 10.69 2.46 5.67
CA GLU A 113 11.21 1.70 6.80
C GLU A 113 10.91 2.40 8.13
N ARG A 114 11.30 3.68 8.24
CA ARG A 114 11.05 4.49 9.43
C ARG A 114 9.54 4.71 9.64
N GLY A 115 8.80 4.99 8.57
CA GLY A 115 7.35 5.18 8.62
C GLY A 115 6.60 3.96 9.16
N ILE A 116 7.04 2.73 8.81
CA ILE A 116 6.49 1.49 9.36
C ILE A 116 6.73 1.42 10.87
N HIS A 117 7.97 1.61 11.32
CA HIS A 117 8.29 1.59 12.75
C HIS A 117 7.52 2.65 13.55
N ASP A 118 7.36 3.84 13.01
CA ASP A 118 6.62 4.92 13.67
C ASP A 118 5.11 4.62 13.70
N ALA A 119 4.56 4.04 12.63
CA ALA A 119 3.16 3.63 12.56
C ALA A 119 2.80 2.56 13.59
N LEU A 120 3.66 1.56 13.79
CA LEU A 120 3.44 0.48 14.77
C LEU A 120 3.30 1.01 16.22
N ARG A 121 3.86 2.18 16.53
CA ARG A 121 3.72 2.83 17.84
C ARG A 121 2.37 3.54 18.04
N GLN A 122 1.56 3.62 16.99
CA GLN A 122 0.23 4.24 17.00
C GLN A 122 -0.89 3.21 17.18
N SER A 123 -0.54 1.98 17.57
CA SER A 123 -1.48 0.86 17.81
C SER A 123 -2.44 0.59 16.65
N PRO A 124 -1.95 0.42 15.40
CA PRO A 124 -2.80 0.06 14.28
C PRO A 124 -3.23 -1.40 14.37
N ASP A 125 -4.47 -1.70 13.95
CA ASP A 125 -4.88 -3.07 13.64
C ASP A 125 -4.31 -3.53 12.31
N PHE A 126 -4.25 -2.60 11.35
CA PHE A 126 -3.71 -2.81 10.00
C PHE A 126 -2.80 -1.67 9.56
N LEU A 127 -1.74 -2.03 8.85
CA LEU A 127 -0.86 -1.09 8.17
C LEU A 127 -0.89 -1.37 6.67
N MET A 128 -1.28 -0.37 5.87
CA MET A 128 -1.20 -0.43 4.42
C MET A 128 0.06 0.27 3.93
N ILE A 129 0.89 -0.45 3.19
CA ILE A 129 2.11 0.08 2.57
C ILE A 129 1.86 0.18 1.07
N GLY A 130 1.79 1.41 0.55
CA GLY A 130 1.49 1.68 -0.85
C GLY A 130 2.39 0.89 -1.80
N GLU A 131 3.71 0.89 -1.54
CA GLU A 131 4.65 0.06 -2.29
C GLU A 131 5.91 -0.29 -1.47
N ILE A 132 6.28 -1.57 -1.45
CA ILE A 132 7.52 -2.06 -0.84
C ILE A 132 8.61 -2.14 -1.91
N ARG A 133 9.54 -1.16 -1.91
CA ARG A 133 10.60 -1.01 -2.92
C ARG A 133 11.99 -1.37 -2.38
N THR A 134 12.22 -1.22 -1.08
CA THR A 134 13.54 -1.35 -0.46
C THR A 134 13.61 -2.55 0.48
N LEU A 135 14.81 -3.08 0.68
CA LEU A 135 15.05 -4.16 1.64
C LEU A 135 14.65 -3.76 3.06
N GLY A 136 14.95 -2.52 3.48
CA GLY A 136 14.59 -2.03 4.82
C GLY A 136 13.08 -2.01 5.03
N ALA A 137 12.29 -1.50 4.06
CA ALA A 137 10.83 -1.53 4.13
C ALA A 137 10.29 -2.97 4.14
N LEU A 138 10.89 -3.89 3.37
CA LEU A 138 10.49 -5.29 3.36
C LEU A 138 10.77 -5.98 4.69
N LYS A 139 11.95 -5.80 5.27
CA LYS A 139 12.32 -6.31 6.61
C LYS A 139 11.35 -5.80 7.68
N ALA A 140 11.07 -4.49 7.69
CA ALA A 140 10.15 -3.87 8.63
C ALA A 140 8.71 -4.43 8.48
N ALA A 141 8.25 -4.64 7.24
CA ALA A 141 6.93 -5.21 6.98
C ALA A 141 6.81 -6.67 7.44
N ILE A 142 7.83 -7.49 7.19
CA ILE A 142 7.87 -8.89 7.65
C ILE A 142 7.87 -8.93 9.18
N SER A 143 8.75 -8.17 9.83
CA SER A 143 8.83 -8.13 11.30
C SER A 143 7.53 -7.66 11.95
N ALA A 144 6.84 -6.68 11.35
CA ALA A 144 5.54 -6.22 11.82
C ALA A 144 4.46 -7.31 11.69
N ALA A 145 4.48 -8.06 10.58
CA ALA A 145 3.57 -9.19 10.36
C ALA A 145 3.78 -10.31 11.37
N GLU A 146 5.03 -10.65 11.68
CA GLU A 146 5.38 -11.64 12.73
C GLU A 146 4.97 -11.19 14.14
N ALA A 147 5.03 -9.89 14.40
CA ALA A 147 4.54 -9.31 15.66
C ALA A 147 3.00 -9.34 15.79
N GLY A 148 2.29 -9.88 14.80
CA GLY A 148 0.84 -10.07 14.83
C GLY A 148 0.03 -8.92 14.24
N HIS A 149 0.65 -7.94 13.58
CA HIS A 149 -0.06 -6.89 12.85
C HIS A 149 -0.54 -7.38 11.48
N GLY A 150 -1.68 -6.88 11.03
CA GLY A 150 -2.13 -7.07 9.65
C GLY A 150 -1.41 -6.10 8.72
N ILE A 151 -0.56 -6.62 7.84
CA ILE A 151 0.17 -5.81 6.85
C ILE A 151 -0.40 -6.06 5.47
N ILE A 152 -0.79 -4.98 4.79
CA ILE A 152 -1.28 -5.02 3.41
C ILE A 152 -0.33 -4.17 2.57
N GLY A 153 0.21 -4.69 1.49
CA GLY A 153 1.15 -3.91 0.69
C GLY A 153 1.14 -4.25 -0.78
N SER A 154 1.88 -3.46 -1.58
CA SER A 154 2.13 -3.84 -2.96
C SER A 154 3.61 -4.01 -3.27
N ILE A 155 3.88 -4.91 -4.21
CA ILE A 155 5.22 -5.12 -4.79
C ILE A 155 5.11 -5.16 -6.32
N HIS A 156 6.05 -4.54 -6.99
CA HIS A 156 6.23 -4.71 -8.42
C HIS A 156 6.80 -6.10 -8.73
N SER A 157 5.97 -7.02 -9.19
CA SER A 157 6.38 -8.35 -9.61
C SER A 157 5.39 -8.95 -10.61
N MET A 158 5.82 -9.98 -11.32
CA MET A 158 5.00 -10.68 -12.31
C MET A 158 4.51 -12.03 -11.76
N GLY A 159 3.54 -11.99 -10.85
CA GLY A 159 2.91 -13.17 -10.25
C GLY A 159 3.51 -13.59 -8.90
N ALA A 160 2.75 -14.39 -8.14
CA ALA A 160 3.05 -14.74 -6.75
C ALA A 160 4.39 -15.48 -6.60
N ALA A 161 4.65 -16.51 -7.40
CA ALA A 161 5.90 -17.30 -7.32
C ALA A 161 7.14 -16.43 -7.55
N ARG A 162 7.10 -15.54 -8.57
CA ARG A 162 8.20 -14.61 -8.84
C ARG A 162 8.36 -13.57 -7.76
N THR A 163 7.29 -13.23 -7.03
CA THR A 163 7.35 -12.30 -5.91
C THR A 163 8.18 -12.86 -4.78
N LEU A 164 7.98 -14.11 -4.40
CA LEU A 164 8.80 -14.77 -3.37
C LEU A 164 10.29 -14.79 -3.76
N THR A 165 10.59 -15.19 -5.00
CA THR A 165 11.97 -15.16 -5.51
C THR A 165 12.57 -13.75 -5.47
N ARG A 166 11.79 -12.73 -5.87
CA ARG A 166 12.22 -11.33 -5.82
C ARG A 166 12.47 -10.85 -4.39
N MET A 167 11.56 -11.15 -3.47
CA MET A 167 11.73 -10.80 -2.05
C MET A 167 13.02 -11.42 -1.51
N LEU A 168 13.22 -12.73 -1.72
CA LEU A 168 14.43 -13.43 -1.29
C LEU A 168 15.70 -12.89 -1.93
N SER A 169 15.66 -12.43 -3.20
CA SER A 169 16.81 -11.85 -3.88
C SER A 169 17.27 -10.51 -3.28
N MET A 170 16.44 -9.84 -2.49
CA MET A 170 16.81 -8.60 -1.79
C MET A 170 17.68 -8.87 -0.54
N PHE A 171 17.67 -10.11 -0.01
CA PHE A 171 18.40 -10.50 1.19
C PHE A 171 19.78 -11.09 0.85
N GLN A 172 20.72 -10.99 1.80
CA GLN A 172 22.00 -11.70 1.70
C GLN A 172 21.78 -13.22 1.81
N GLU A 173 22.68 -14.01 1.24
CA GLU A 173 22.52 -15.48 1.16
C GLU A 173 22.28 -16.12 2.54
N GLN A 174 22.99 -15.64 3.55
CA GLN A 174 22.90 -16.11 4.94
C GLN A 174 21.53 -15.85 5.60
N GLU A 175 20.81 -14.83 5.14
CA GLU A 175 19.47 -14.45 5.68
C GLU A 175 18.35 -15.21 4.99
N LYS A 176 18.54 -15.74 3.79
CA LYS A 176 17.48 -16.29 2.94
C LYS A 176 16.76 -17.48 3.53
N GLU A 177 17.43 -18.37 4.23
CA GLU A 177 16.79 -19.51 4.90
C GLU A 177 15.85 -19.06 6.01
N PHE A 178 16.31 -18.12 6.82
CA PHE A 178 15.48 -17.56 7.89
C PHE A 178 14.23 -16.84 7.31
N VAL A 179 14.42 -16.03 6.27
CA VAL A 179 13.30 -15.33 5.62
C VAL A 179 12.32 -16.31 4.94
N ARG A 180 12.82 -17.41 4.36
CA ARG A 180 11.92 -18.47 3.83
C ARG A 180 11.03 -19.06 4.93
N PHE A 181 11.59 -19.29 6.10
CA PHE A 181 10.84 -19.78 7.25
C PHE A 181 9.79 -18.76 7.72
N GLN A 182 10.12 -17.47 7.76
CA GLN A 182 9.20 -16.40 8.13
C GLN A 182 8.03 -16.23 7.13
N LEU A 183 8.23 -16.56 5.86
CA LEU A 183 7.24 -16.44 4.79
C LEU A 183 6.44 -17.73 4.55
N SER A 184 6.71 -18.81 5.25
CA SER A 184 5.98 -20.08 5.14
C SER A 184 4.80 -20.14 6.10
#